data_4074232e8b1cbc4b6f3287e49842196d
#
_entry.id   4074232e8b1cbc4b6f3287e49842196d
#
_cell.length_a   1.000
_cell.length_b   1.000
_cell.length_c   1.000
_cell.angle_alpha   90.00
_cell.angle_beta   90.00
_cell.angle_gamma   90.00
#
_symmetry.space_group_name_H-M   'P 1'
#
loop_
_entity.id
_entity.type
_entity.pdbx_description
1 polymer ?
#
loop_
_entity_poly.entity_id
_entity_poly.type
_entity_poly.pdbx_seq_one_letter_code
_entity_poly.pdbx_strand_id
1 'polypeptide(L)'
;KCLALGIKQGQTPDEMTSIFQLPVKVRFVGEGYDETRGFDLTQADHTFQVLLPGRPQWVAFDPGNTVPKTLELSLDEDLLKAQLASDDDVMGRVYAAQALGKKATLAATEALSDAQRGDSFWAVRAECAAALSSIRTQRAFEALAAATGEEHPKARRAIVRALGAWRSAAAFEALLPIARGDASYHVEAEALDALARTRDARAWDELVAALDRDSHHDTVRGTALRGLVSLDAERALPIVETWCAPRTPETVRNGAFHQLVRATKESGARDDVKGRVRRLLESVLDRGHYHEQTSALGALGALGDTAAIGAVAAIKAGGGDPGLVKPAEGALNALRDAGGLPPEVKALREELDKVKDE
;
A
#
# COMPACT_ATOMS: atom_id res chain seq x y z
N LYS A 1 -24.80 34.60 -11.52
CA LYS A 1 -23.35 34.90 -11.63
C LYS A 1 -22.74 34.00 -12.69
N CYS A 2 -21.65 34.45 -13.37
CA CYS A 2 -20.92 33.65 -14.33
C CYS A 2 -19.72 33.00 -13.61
N LEU A 3 -19.61 31.67 -13.71
CA LEU A 3 -18.50 30.86 -13.21
C LEU A 3 -17.71 30.33 -14.40
N ALA A 4 -16.37 30.41 -14.35
CA ALA A 4 -15.51 29.72 -15.28
C ALA A 4 -15.19 28.32 -14.71
N LEU A 5 -15.59 27.25 -15.41
CA LEU A 5 -15.32 25.88 -15.05
C LEU A 5 -14.22 25.34 -15.97
N GLY A 6 -13.03 25.15 -15.44
CA GLY A 6 -11.94 24.47 -16.14
C GLY A 6 -11.99 22.96 -15.91
N ILE A 7 -11.89 22.16 -16.98
CA ILE A 7 -11.79 20.69 -16.92
C ILE A 7 -10.64 20.28 -17.83
N LYS A 8 -9.69 19.53 -17.27
CA LYS A 8 -8.51 19.06 -18.00
C LYS A 8 -8.38 17.53 -17.92
N GLN A 9 -8.11 16.90 -19.06
CA GLN A 9 -7.73 15.49 -19.13
C GLN A 9 -6.21 15.37 -18.91
N GLY A 10 -5.80 14.61 -17.90
CA GLY A 10 -4.42 14.54 -17.43
C GLY A 10 -3.56 13.42 -18.03
N GLN A 11 -4.16 12.54 -18.90
CA GLN A 11 -3.40 11.49 -19.55
C GLN A 11 -2.42 12.08 -20.59
N THR A 12 -1.29 11.43 -20.79
CA THR A 12 -0.38 11.72 -21.91
C THR A 12 -0.87 10.98 -23.13
N PRO A 13 -1.27 11.67 -24.22
CA PRO A 13 -1.69 10.99 -25.44
C PRO A 13 -0.51 10.25 -26.07
N ASP A 14 -0.76 9.02 -26.52
CA ASP A 14 0.16 8.20 -27.30
C ASP A 14 -0.61 7.43 -28.40
N GLU A 15 0.05 6.50 -29.09
CA GLU A 15 -0.57 5.70 -30.16
C GLU A 15 -1.76 4.85 -29.68
N MET A 16 -1.78 4.46 -28.39
CA MET A 16 -2.81 3.62 -27.79
C MET A 16 -3.84 4.42 -26.97
N THR A 17 -3.46 5.61 -26.51
CA THR A 17 -4.26 6.44 -25.60
C THR A 17 -4.51 7.82 -26.21
N SER A 18 -5.70 8.03 -26.74
CA SER A 18 -6.12 9.32 -27.28
C SER A 18 -6.75 10.22 -26.21
N ILE A 19 -7.01 11.48 -26.56
CA ILE A 19 -7.90 12.33 -25.78
C ILE A 19 -9.32 11.76 -25.90
N PHE A 20 -9.94 11.52 -24.75
CA PHE A 20 -11.28 10.94 -24.70
C PHE A 20 -12.35 11.97 -25.07
N GLN A 21 -13.33 11.53 -25.83
CA GLN A 21 -14.57 12.28 -26.07
C GLN A 21 -15.64 11.67 -25.18
N LEU A 22 -16.03 12.39 -24.15
CA LEU A 22 -16.99 11.88 -23.17
C LEU A 22 -17.88 12.97 -22.60
N PRO A 23 -19.18 12.70 -22.38
CA PRO A 23 -20.04 13.57 -21.62
C PRO A 23 -19.74 13.39 -20.12
N VAL A 24 -19.61 14.50 -19.41
CA VAL A 24 -19.48 14.51 -17.94
C VAL A 24 -20.57 15.37 -17.33
N LYS A 25 -20.91 15.09 -16.09
CA LYS A 25 -21.85 15.91 -15.30
C LYS A 25 -21.10 16.65 -14.21
N VAL A 26 -21.56 17.87 -13.93
CA VAL A 26 -21.09 18.66 -12.78
C VAL A 26 -22.30 19.18 -12.03
N ARG A 27 -22.34 18.95 -10.73
CA ARG A 27 -23.40 19.43 -9.83
C ARG A 27 -22.92 20.68 -9.11
N PHE A 28 -23.76 21.70 -9.12
CA PHE A 28 -23.52 22.98 -8.48
C PHE A 28 -24.60 23.20 -7.42
N VAL A 29 -24.19 23.29 -6.17
CA VAL A 29 -25.10 23.51 -5.05
C VAL A 29 -24.81 24.87 -4.41
N GLY A 30 -25.84 25.68 -4.23
CA GLY A 30 -25.75 27.00 -3.63
C GLY A 30 -27.03 27.37 -2.89
N GLU A 31 -27.08 28.59 -2.37
CA GLU A 31 -28.25 29.07 -1.65
C GLU A 31 -29.47 29.11 -2.59
N GLY A 32 -30.45 28.25 -2.28
CA GLY A 32 -31.71 28.16 -3.03
C GLY A 32 -31.62 27.47 -4.40
N TYR A 33 -30.53 26.79 -4.73
CA TYR A 33 -30.43 25.99 -5.95
C TYR A 33 -29.54 24.75 -5.78
N ASP A 34 -29.88 23.73 -6.57
CA ASP A 34 -29.12 22.47 -6.73
C ASP A 34 -29.30 22.03 -8.19
N GLU A 35 -28.27 22.22 -8.99
CA GLU A 35 -28.32 22.00 -10.43
C GLU A 35 -27.21 21.07 -10.90
N THR A 36 -27.59 20.07 -11.69
CA THR A 36 -26.61 19.21 -12.39
C THR A 36 -26.64 19.53 -13.88
N ARG A 37 -25.48 19.82 -14.46
CA ARG A 37 -25.31 20.13 -15.88
C ARG A 37 -24.37 19.18 -16.57
N GLY A 38 -24.66 18.88 -17.85
CA GLY A 38 -23.80 18.08 -18.72
C GLY A 38 -22.81 18.94 -19.49
N PHE A 39 -21.61 18.41 -19.69
CA PHE A 39 -20.53 19.02 -20.48
C PHE A 39 -19.90 17.96 -21.37
N ASP A 40 -19.75 18.24 -22.66
CA ASP A 40 -19.09 17.35 -23.60
C ASP A 40 -17.59 17.69 -23.67
N LEU A 41 -16.76 16.76 -23.20
CA LEU A 41 -15.32 16.87 -23.29
C LEU A 41 -14.85 16.28 -24.61
N THR A 42 -14.28 17.13 -25.48
CA THR A 42 -13.78 16.76 -26.82
C THR A 42 -12.32 17.10 -27.03
N GLN A 43 -11.72 17.79 -26.06
CA GLN A 43 -10.32 18.27 -26.09
C GLN A 43 -9.63 17.97 -24.75
N ALA A 44 -8.32 18.13 -24.73
CA ALA A 44 -7.51 17.94 -23.51
C ALA A 44 -7.83 18.97 -22.42
N ASP A 45 -8.21 20.19 -22.79
CA ASP A 45 -8.48 21.29 -21.87
C ASP A 45 -9.73 22.04 -22.32
N HIS A 46 -10.66 22.23 -21.41
CA HIS A 46 -11.90 22.97 -21.62
C HIS A 46 -12.12 24.03 -20.54
N THR A 47 -12.59 25.19 -20.95
CA THR A 47 -13.12 26.22 -20.04
C THR A 47 -14.55 26.55 -20.44
N PHE A 48 -15.49 26.19 -19.59
CA PHE A 48 -16.92 26.44 -19.78
C PHE A 48 -17.37 27.67 -18.97
N GLN A 49 -18.18 28.52 -19.57
CA GLN A 49 -18.86 29.64 -18.90
C GLN A 49 -20.21 29.13 -18.38
N VAL A 50 -20.36 29.07 -17.06
CA VAL A 50 -21.56 28.54 -16.40
C VAL A 50 -22.30 29.67 -15.71
N LEU A 51 -23.53 29.94 -16.17
CA LEU A 51 -24.42 30.91 -15.52
C LEU A 51 -25.17 30.23 -14.37
N LEU A 52 -24.97 30.71 -13.14
CA LEU A 52 -25.62 30.22 -11.94
C LEU A 52 -26.42 31.31 -11.24
N PRO A 53 -27.50 30.98 -10.48
CA PRO A 53 -28.27 31.94 -9.70
C PRO A 53 -27.41 32.73 -8.70
N GLY A 54 -26.45 32.02 -8.06
CA GLY A 54 -25.55 32.60 -7.07
C GLY A 54 -24.14 31.99 -7.14
N ARG A 55 -23.28 32.34 -6.16
CA ARG A 55 -22.02 31.64 -5.95
C ARG A 55 -22.33 30.25 -5.40
N PRO A 56 -21.77 29.16 -5.95
CA PRO A 56 -21.97 27.83 -5.38
C PRO A 56 -21.33 27.76 -3.98
N GLN A 57 -21.95 27.01 -3.10
CA GLN A 57 -21.39 26.60 -1.81
C GLN A 57 -20.42 25.45 -2.01
N TRP A 58 -20.72 24.54 -2.94
CA TRP A 58 -19.81 23.48 -3.37
C TRP A 58 -20.13 22.99 -4.79
N VAL A 59 -19.20 22.27 -5.38
CA VAL A 59 -19.26 21.77 -6.75
C VAL A 59 -18.75 20.34 -6.78
N ALA A 60 -19.55 19.40 -7.32
CA ALA A 60 -19.15 18.01 -7.51
C ALA A 60 -18.97 17.70 -9.00
N PHE A 61 -17.81 17.16 -9.36
CA PHE A 61 -17.53 16.62 -10.67
C PHE A 61 -17.97 15.16 -10.73
N ASP A 62 -18.72 14.78 -11.77
CA ASP A 62 -19.23 13.43 -12.03
C ASP A 62 -19.96 12.83 -10.81
N PRO A 63 -21.07 13.47 -10.36
CA PRO A 63 -21.86 12.96 -9.25
C PRO A 63 -22.33 11.53 -9.55
N GLY A 64 -22.21 10.64 -8.55
CA GLY A 64 -22.43 9.20 -8.72
C GLY A 64 -21.24 8.43 -9.28
N ASN A 65 -20.10 9.09 -9.55
CA ASN A 65 -18.83 8.49 -9.98
C ASN A 65 -18.99 7.53 -11.17
N THR A 66 -19.63 8.01 -12.24
CA THR A 66 -20.03 7.21 -13.40
C THR A 66 -18.90 6.96 -14.41
N VAL A 67 -17.85 7.79 -14.37
CA VAL A 67 -16.68 7.69 -15.26
C VAL A 67 -15.50 7.14 -14.48
N PRO A 68 -14.87 6.03 -14.90
CA PRO A 68 -13.59 5.57 -14.32
C PRO A 68 -12.51 6.65 -14.48
N LYS A 69 -11.97 7.14 -13.38
CA LYS A 69 -10.99 8.24 -13.38
C LYS A 69 -10.18 8.31 -12.10
N THR A 70 -9.03 8.95 -12.19
CA THR A 70 -8.41 9.65 -11.06
C THR A 70 -8.83 11.12 -11.14
N LEU A 71 -9.19 11.74 -10.03
CA LEU A 71 -9.69 13.12 -9.99
C LEU A 71 -8.81 13.98 -9.10
N GLU A 72 -8.37 15.12 -9.64
CA GLU A 72 -7.73 16.19 -8.88
C GLU A 72 -8.64 17.42 -8.87
N LEU A 73 -9.08 17.83 -7.69
CA LEU A 73 -9.89 19.03 -7.51
C LEU A 73 -9.00 20.22 -7.19
N SER A 74 -9.09 21.26 -8.02
CA SER A 74 -8.46 22.57 -7.80
C SER A 74 -9.55 23.62 -7.52
N LEU A 75 -10.18 23.50 -6.35
CA LEU A 75 -11.26 24.40 -5.88
C LEU A 75 -10.78 25.24 -4.71
N ASP A 76 -11.54 26.32 -4.44
CA ASP A 76 -11.36 27.11 -3.21
C ASP A 76 -11.60 26.24 -1.98
N GLU A 77 -10.83 26.47 -0.92
CA GLU A 77 -10.91 25.67 0.30
C GLU A 77 -12.30 25.66 0.94
N ASP A 78 -13.01 26.79 0.89
CA ASP A 78 -14.37 26.89 1.43
C ASP A 78 -15.37 26.01 0.68
N LEU A 79 -15.22 25.88 -0.65
CA LEU A 79 -16.04 24.96 -1.45
C LEU A 79 -15.76 23.50 -1.08
N LEU A 80 -14.49 23.13 -0.88
CA LEU A 80 -14.10 21.78 -0.49
C LEU A 80 -14.59 21.42 0.92
N LYS A 81 -14.50 22.35 1.88
CA LYS A 81 -15.02 22.14 3.24
C LYS A 81 -16.54 21.96 3.23
N ALA A 82 -17.25 22.78 2.47
CA ALA A 82 -18.71 22.67 2.33
C ALA A 82 -19.10 21.34 1.64
N GLN A 83 -18.36 20.94 0.60
CA GLN A 83 -18.58 19.64 -0.05
C GLN A 83 -18.34 18.47 0.90
N LEU A 84 -17.24 18.45 1.64
CA LEU A 84 -16.94 17.42 2.63
C LEU A 84 -18.06 17.30 3.69
N ALA A 85 -18.63 18.41 4.11
CA ALA A 85 -19.65 18.44 5.16
C ALA A 85 -21.07 18.11 4.66
N SER A 86 -21.40 18.38 3.39
CA SER A 86 -22.80 18.44 2.93
C SER A 86 -23.10 17.66 1.66
N ASP A 87 -22.10 17.14 0.93
CA ASP A 87 -22.35 16.34 -0.26
C ASP A 87 -22.99 14.99 0.16
N ASP A 88 -24.12 14.64 -0.42
CA ASP A 88 -24.80 13.36 -0.19
C ASP A 88 -24.07 12.19 -0.89
N ASP A 89 -23.26 12.48 -1.93
CA ASP A 89 -22.42 11.49 -2.58
C ASP A 89 -21.14 11.21 -1.75
N VAL A 90 -20.97 9.95 -1.36
CA VAL A 90 -19.79 9.47 -0.65
C VAL A 90 -18.50 9.80 -1.40
N MET A 91 -18.48 9.60 -2.73
CA MET A 91 -17.28 9.87 -3.53
C MET A 91 -16.99 11.36 -3.63
N GLY A 92 -18.01 12.21 -3.65
CA GLY A 92 -17.82 13.66 -3.57
C GLY A 92 -17.11 14.06 -2.28
N ARG A 93 -17.52 13.52 -1.13
CA ARG A 93 -16.85 13.76 0.16
C ARG A 93 -15.41 13.21 0.21
N VAL A 94 -15.18 12.01 -0.38
CA VAL A 94 -13.83 11.43 -0.51
C VAL A 94 -12.91 12.35 -1.31
N TYR A 95 -13.34 12.82 -2.48
CA TYR A 95 -12.53 13.73 -3.30
C TYR A 95 -12.29 15.08 -2.62
N ALA A 96 -13.27 15.60 -1.90
CA ALA A 96 -13.10 16.82 -1.10
C ALA A 96 -12.06 16.63 0.01
N ALA A 97 -12.09 15.50 0.72
CA ALA A 97 -11.10 15.17 1.75
C ALA A 97 -9.67 15.08 1.17
N GLN A 98 -9.50 14.43 0.03
CA GLN A 98 -8.21 14.33 -0.67
C GLN A 98 -7.68 15.72 -1.08
N ALA A 99 -8.54 16.56 -1.62
CA ALA A 99 -8.18 17.90 -2.03
C ALA A 99 -7.82 18.81 -0.83
N LEU A 100 -8.54 18.71 0.28
CA LEU A 100 -8.22 19.41 1.53
C LEU A 100 -6.88 18.95 2.11
N GLY A 101 -6.55 17.66 2.05
CA GLY A 101 -5.23 17.14 2.42
C GLY A 101 -4.08 17.82 1.65
N LYS A 102 -4.28 18.13 0.37
CA LYS A 102 -3.31 18.87 -0.46
C LYS A 102 -3.21 20.35 -0.10
N LYS A 103 -4.30 20.97 0.41
CA LYS A 103 -4.28 22.38 0.88
C LYS A 103 -3.42 22.54 2.12
N ALA A 104 -3.43 21.59 3.04
CA ALA A 104 -2.62 21.51 4.24
C ALA A 104 -2.70 22.74 5.17
N THR A 105 -3.81 23.49 5.13
CA THR A 105 -4.07 24.64 6.01
C THR A 105 -4.60 24.19 7.37
N LEU A 106 -4.63 25.09 8.34
CA LEU A 106 -5.27 24.83 9.63
C LEU A 106 -6.77 24.54 9.47
N ALA A 107 -7.47 25.34 8.66
CA ALA A 107 -8.90 25.18 8.42
C ALA A 107 -9.22 23.85 7.70
N ALA A 108 -8.38 23.43 6.74
CA ALA A 108 -8.49 22.11 6.13
C ALA A 108 -8.27 21.00 7.15
N THR A 109 -7.26 21.12 8.04
CA THR A 109 -6.98 20.16 9.11
C THR A 109 -8.17 20.00 10.06
N GLU A 110 -8.81 21.09 10.45
CA GLU A 110 -9.99 21.10 11.32
C GLU A 110 -11.20 20.44 10.62
N ALA A 111 -11.49 20.80 9.37
CA ALA A 111 -12.58 20.18 8.61
C ALA A 111 -12.38 18.67 8.42
N LEU A 112 -11.15 18.24 8.12
CA LEU A 112 -10.80 16.82 8.01
C LEU A 112 -10.94 16.09 9.35
N SER A 113 -10.53 16.72 10.44
CA SER A 113 -10.67 16.17 11.80
C SER A 113 -12.13 16.00 12.20
N ASP A 114 -12.99 16.96 11.87
CA ASP A 114 -14.42 16.88 12.15
C ASP A 114 -15.10 15.80 11.33
N ALA A 115 -14.81 15.72 10.04
CA ALA A 115 -15.34 14.68 9.16
C ALA A 115 -14.80 13.29 9.55
N GLN A 116 -13.54 13.18 9.96
CA GLN A 116 -12.96 11.91 10.43
C GLN A 116 -13.70 11.37 11.67
N ARG A 117 -14.20 12.24 12.55
CA ARG A 117 -14.95 11.82 13.73
C ARG A 117 -16.44 11.60 13.45
N GLY A 118 -17.05 12.39 12.57
CA GLY A 118 -18.50 12.53 12.46
C GLY A 118 -19.14 12.05 11.17
N ASP A 119 -18.37 11.77 10.09
CA ASP A 119 -18.98 11.28 8.85
C ASP A 119 -19.66 9.92 9.06
N SER A 120 -20.86 9.77 8.54
CA SER A 120 -21.64 8.54 8.68
C SER A 120 -21.00 7.33 8.00
N PHE A 121 -20.18 7.55 6.95
CA PHE A 121 -19.60 6.48 6.17
C PHE A 121 -18.11 6.25 6.53
N TRP A 122 -17.80 5.05 6.95
CA TRP A 122 -16.47 4.68 7.42
C TRP A 122 -15.33 4.99 6.44
N ALA A 123 -15.59 4.90 5.10
CA ALA A 123 -14.53 5.14 4.11
C ALA A 123 -14.19 6.62 3.99
N VAL A 124 -15.13 7.54 4.19
CA VAL A 124 -14.85 8.97 4.28
C VAL A 124 -13.99 9.25 5.52
N ARG A 125 -14.33 8.65 6.68
CA ARG A 125 -13.51 8.76 7.89
C ARG A 125 -12.08 8.23 7.68
N ALA A 126 -11.95 7.11 6.96
CA ALA A 126 -10.64 6.54 6.59
C ALA A 126 -9.84 7.46 5.67
N GLU A 127 -10.48 8.08 4.68
CA GLU A 127 -9.85 9.01 3.75
C GLU A 127 -9.41 10.29 4.46
N CYS A 128 -10.24 10.82 5.37
CA CYS A 128 -9.84 11.96 6.21
C CYS A 128 -8.60 11.64 7.05
N ALA A 129 -8.49 10.43 7.60
CA ALA A 129 -7.29 10.01 8.33
C ALA A 129 -6.04 9.96 7.41
N ALA A 130 -6.18 9.49 6.18
CA ALA A 130 -5.10 9.49 5.19
C ALA A 130 -4.70 10.92 4.81
N ALA A 131 -5.67 11.81 4.60
CA ALA A 131 -5.45 13.22 4.31
C ALA A 131 -4.74 13.93 5.48
N LEU A 132 -5.16 13.73 6.73
CA LEU A 132 -4.49 14.25 7.92
C LEU A 132 -3.03 13.76 8.01
N SER A 133 -2.78 12.49 7.67
CA SER A 133 -1.43 11.94 7.63
C SER A 133 -0.52 12.65 6.62
N SER A 134 -1.05 13.11 5.50
CA SER A 134 -0.27 13.83 4.48
C SER A 134 0.11 15.25 4.89
N ILE A 135 -0.70 15.90 5.74
CA ILE A 135 -0.48 17.27 6.23
C ILE A 135 0.74 17.37 7.17
N ARG A 136 1.03 16.34 7.96
CA ARG A 136 2.24 16.23 8.82
C ARG A 136 2.39 17.33 9.89
N THR A 137 1.31 17.98 10.30
CA THR A 137 1.34 18.97 11.40
C THR A 137 1.08 18.29 12.75
N GLN A 138 1.50 18.96 13.84
CA GLN A 138 1.20 18.52 15.21
C GLN A 138 -0.32 18.41 15.43
N ARG A 139 -1.09 19.35 14.89
CA ARG A 139 -2.55 19.32 14.99
C ARG A 139 -3.19 18.12 14.31
N ALA A 140 -2.66 17.72 13.13
CA ALA A 140 -3.10 16.50 12.43
C ALA A 140 -2.76 15.24 13.23
N PHE A 141 -1.58 15.20 13.85
CA PHE A 141 -1.20 14.10 14.75
C PHE A 141 -2.16 13.98 15.94
N GLU A 142 -2.44 15.08 16.63
CA GLU A 142 -3.34 15.12 17.78
C GLU A 142 -4.76 14.64 17.42
N ALA A 143 -5.27 15.07 16.24
CA ALA A 143 -6.56 14.63 15.73
C ALA A 143 -6.59 13.09 15.51
N LEU A 144 -5.55 12.53 14.89
CA LEU A 144 -5.44 11.09 14.66
C LEU A 144 -5.26 10.30 15.96
N ALA A 145 -4.44 10.79 16.90
CA ALA A 145 -4.22 10.13 18.18
C ALA A 145 -5.50 10.10 19.04
N ALA A 146 -6.31 11.16 18.99
CA ALA A 146 -7.60 11.20 19.66
C ALA A 146 -8.66 10.27 19.04
N ALA A 147 -8.44 9.81 17.80
CA ALA A 147 -9.38 9.00 17.03
C ALA A 147 -9.08 7.49 17.05
N THR A 148 -8.14 7.04 17.88
CA THR A 148 -7.73 5.61 17.95
C THR A 148 -8.86 4.69 18.42
N GLY A 149 -9.89 5.22 19.10
CA GLY A 149 -11.11 4.51 19.50
C GLY A 149 -12.17 4.36 18.41
N GLU A 150 -11.89 4.62 17.15
CA GLU A 150 -12.81 4.43 16.00
C GLU A 150 -13.44 3.03 16.02
N GLU A 151 -14.76 2.95 15.95
CA GLU A 151 -15.50 1.68 16.07
C GLU A 151 -15.34 0.79 14.82
N HIS A 152 -15.38 1.39 13.63
CA HIS A 152 -15.33 0.62 12.39
C HIS A 152 -13.89 0.15 12.08
N PRO A 153 -13.60 -1.17 12.00
CA PRO A 153 -12.23 -1.67 11.94
C PRO A 153 -11.45 -1.19 10.70
N LYS A 154 -12.10 -0.95 9.56
CA LYS A 154 -11.41 -0.43 8.37
C LYS A 154 -11.00 1.04 8.54
N ALA A 155 -11.84 1.86 9.17
CA ALA A 155 -11.49 3.25 9.47
C ALA A 155 -10.42 3.31 10.57
N ARG A 156 -10.54 2.51 11.64
CA ARG A 156 -9.51 2.39 12.70
C ARG A 156 -8.16 1.96 12.13
N ARG A 157 -8.16 0.99 11.20
CA ARG A 157 -6.94 0.57 10.49
C ARG A 157 -6.30 1.72 9.70
N ALA A 158 -7.08 2.57 9.06
CA ALA A 158 -6.57 3.73 8.35
C ALA A 158 -5.94 4.77 9.30
N ILE A 159 -6.56 5.01 10.47
CA ILE A 159 -6.01 5.89 11.51
C ILE A 159 -4.68 5.35 12.04
N VAL A 160 -4.62 4.06 12.35
CA VAL A 160 -3.40 3.38 12.80
C VAL A 160 -2.28 3.50 11.78
N ARG A 161 -2.59 3.26 10.50
CA ARG A 161 -1.65 3.44 9.39
C ARG A 161 -1.15 4.88 9.30
N ALA A 162 -2.07 5.83 9.44
CA ALA A 162 -1.77 7.25 9.42
C ALA A 162 -0.80 7.63 10.55
N LEU A 163 -1.05 7.20 11.79
CA LEU A 163 -0.17 7.43 12.94
C LEU A 163 1.24 6.87 12.75
N GLY A 164 1.38 5.73 12.09
CA GLY A 164 2.68 5.15 11.76
C GLY A 164 3.57 5.99 10.83
N ALA A 165 3.06 7.10 10.32
CA ALA A 165 3.83 8.06 9.55
C ALA A 165 4.71 8.97 10.44
N TRP A 166 4.42 9.10 11.74
CA TRP A 166 5.22 9.89 12.69
C TRP A 166 6.28 9.03 13.39
N ARG A 167 7.53 9.46 13.30
CA ARG A 167 8.66 8.85 14.02
C ARG A 167 8.83 9.56 15.36
N SER A 168 7.96 9.26 16.33
CA SER A 168 7.97 9.91 17.63
C SER A 168 7.52 8.95 18.74
N ALA A 169 7.98 9.20 19.97
CA ALA A 169 7.52 8.45 21.14
C ALA A 169 6.00 8.60 21.35
N ALA A 170 5.42 9.77 21.04
CA ALA A 170 3.99 9.97 21.16
C ALA A 170 3.20 9.08 20.19
N ALA A 171 3.70 8.86 18.97
CA ALA A 171 3.07 7.94 18.02
C ALA A 171 3.19 6.48 18.52
N PHE A 172 4.34 6.11 19.07
CA PHE A 172 4.52 4.80 19.69
C PHE A 172 3.48 4.58 20.82
N GLU A 173 3.34 5.52 21.75
CA GLU A 173 2.38 5.41 22.86
C GLU A 173 0.92 5.30 22.37
N ALA A 174 0.54 6.05 21.34
CA ALA A 174 -0.81 5.99 20.77
C ALA A 174 -1.11 4.66 20.08
N LEU A 175 -0.10 4.02 19.49
CA LEU A 175 -0.22 2.76 18.76
C LEU A 175 -0.12 1.53 19.67
N LEU A 176 0.60 1.63 20.79
CA LEU A 176 0.96 0.51 21.67
C LEU A 176 -0.26 -0.29 22.18
N PRO A 177 -1.34 0.33 22.69
CA PRO A 177 -2.50 -0.43 23.16
C PRO A 177 -3.13 -1.28 22.04
N ILE A 178 -3.19 -0.73 20.82
CA ILE A 178 -3.79 -1.39 19.63
C ILE A 178 -2.89 -2.54 19.17
N ALA A 179 -1.58 -2.33 19.19
CA ALA A 179 -0.59 -3.34 18.78
C ALA A 179 -0.51 -4.51 19.77
N ARG A 180 -0.89 -4.32 21.03
CA ARG A 180 -0.97 -5.37 22.06
C ARG A 180 -2.22 -6.22 21.97
N GLY A 181 -3.26 -5.73 21.31
CA GLY A 181 -4.48 -6.47 21.03
C GLY A 181 -5.60 -5.55 20.55
N ASP A 182 -6.16 -5.85 19.41
CA ASP A 182 -7.36 -5.21 18.86
C ASP A 182 -8.39 -6.29 18.54
N ALA A 183 -9.68 -5.97 18.61
CA ALA A 183 -10.76 -6.89 18.24
C ALA A 183 -10.62 -7.39 16.78
N SER A 184 -9.90 -6.66 15.93
CA SER A 184 -9.58 -7.03 14.56
C SER A 184 -8.07 -7.30 14.42
N TYR A 185 -7.69 -8.54 14.19
CA TYR A 185 -6.29 -8.90 13.92
C TYR A 185 -5.66 -8.13 12.74
N HIS A 186 -6.46 -7.62 11.82
CA HIS A 186 -5.97 -6.73 10.76
C HIS A 186 -5.58 -5.34 11.27
N VAL A 187 -6.29 -4.83 12.28
CA VAL A 187 -5.95 -3.55 12.91
C VAL A 187 -4.73 -3.73 13.80
N GLU A 188 -4.69 -4.83 14.56
CA GLU A 188 -3.52 -5.21 15.37
C GLU A 188 -2.25 -5.35 14.52
N ALA A 189 -2.33 -6.08 13.41
CA ALA A 189 -1.21 -6.23 12.48
C ALA A 189 -0.77 -4.88 11.88
N GLU A 190 -1.70 -4.01 11.50
CA GLU A 190 -1.37 -2.66 11.05
C GLU A 190 -0.68 -1.83 12.13
N ALA A 191 -1.08 -1.99 13.41
CA ALA A 191 -0.47 -1.30 14.54
C ALA A 191 0.97 -1.80 14.80
N LEU A 192 1.22 -3.08 14.68
CA LEU A 192 2.58 -3.65 14.77
C LEU A 192 3.49 -3.11 13.65
N ASP A 193 2.98 -3.05 12.41
CA ASP A 193 3.72 -2.45 11.31
C ASP A 193 3.95 -0.95 11.52
N ALA A 194 2.95 -0.23 12.05
CA ALA A 194 3.08 1.18 12.40
C ALA A 194 4.10 1.40 13.53
N LEU A 195 4.12 0.54 14.57
CA LEU A 195 5.14 0.59 15.62
C LEU A 195 6.55 0.46 15.06
N ALA A 196 6.77 -0.50 14.15
CA ALA A 196 8.06 -0.66 13.50
C ALA A 196 8.47 0.63 12.73
N ARG A 197 7.52 1.30 12.08
CA ARG A 197 7.76 2.56 11.36
C ARG A 197 8.10 3.73 12.26
N THR A 198 7.66 3.75 13.53
CA THR A 198 8.04 4.81 14.47
C THR A 198 9.53 4.84 14.75
N ARG A 199 10.22 3.71 14.58
CA ARG A 199 11.64 3.53 14.91
C ARG A 199 11.95 3.70 16.41
N ASP A 200 10.96 3.59 17.29
CA ASP A 200 11.17 3.55 18.73
C ASP A 200 11.80 2.20 19.11
N ALA A 201 12.84 2.22 19.95
CA ALA A 201 13.58 1.02 20.33
C ALA A 201 12.69 -0.02 21.03
N ARG A 202 11.66 0.41 21.74
CA ARG A 202 10.71 -0.45 22.43
C ARG A 202 9.84 -1.28 21.48
N ALA A 203 9.72 -0.86 20.22
CA ALA A 203 8.93 -1.60 19.22
C ALA A 203 9.50 -3.02 19.00
N TRP A 204 10.79 -3.23 19.21
CA TRP A 204 11.41 -4.54 19.08
C TRP A 204 10.76 -5.58 19.99
N ASP A 205 10.64 -5.26 21.27
CA ASP A 205 10.12 -6.21 22.28
C ASP A 205 8.63 -6.49 22.05
N GLU A 206 7.85 -5.50 21.62
CA GLU A 206 6.44 -5.68 21.25
C GLU A 206 6.27 -6.58 20.02
N LEU A 207 7.15 -6.45 19.03
CA LEU A 207 7.14 -7.32 17.84
C LEU A 207 7.56 -8.75 18.18
N VAL A 208 8.56 -8.94 19.05
CA VAL A 208 8.94 -10.27 19.53
C VAL A 208 7.77 -10.92 20.28
N ALA A 209 7.11 -10.21 21.18
CA ALA A 209 5.95 -10.71 21.91
C ALA A 209 4.76 -11.04 20.99
N ALA A 210 4.64 -10.36 19.84
CA ALA A 210 3.61 -10.64 18.85
C ALA A 210 3.80 -11.98 18.12
N LEU A 211 4.99 -12.55 18.12
CA LEU A 211 5.26 -13.85 17.50
C LEU A 211 4.53 -15.01 18.21
N ASP A 212 4.16 -14.85 19.48
CA ASP A 212 3.43 -15.86 20.26
C ASP A 212 1.92 -15.80 20.06
N ARG A 213 1.41 -14.81 19.31
CA ARG A 213 -0.02 -14.59 19.13
C ARG A 213 -0.58 -15.23 17.86
N ASP A 214 -1.65 -16.00 18.02
CA ASP A 214 -2.36 -16.60 16.89
C ASP A 214 -3.29 -15.58 16.22
N SER A 215 -3.43 -15.73 14.91
CA SER A 215 -4.40 -14.96 14.13
C SER A 215 -4.75 -15.71 12.84
N HIS A 216 -5.86 -15.34 12.21
CA HIS A 216 -6.23 -15.94 10.93
C HIS A 216 -5.10 -15.77 9.89
N HIS A 217 -4.69 -16.87 9.27
CA HIS A 217 -3.54 -16.94 8.36
C HIS A 217 -2.23 -16.36 8.96
N ASP A 218 -2.09 -16.41 10.27
CA ASP A 218 -0.89 -15.91 10.97
C ASP A 218 -0.50 -14.47 10.61
N THR A 219 -1.51 -13.63 10.30
CA THR A 219 -1.32 -12.25 9.85
C THR A 219 -0.50 -11.43 10.86
N VAL A 220 -0.73 -11.63 12.16
CA VAL A 220 0.00 -10.93 13.24
C VAL A 220 1.46 -11.36 13.24
N ARG A 221 1.74 -12.67 13.28
CA ARG A 221 3.12 -13.23 13.24
C ARG A 221 3.90 -12.80 12.02
N GLY A 222 3.28 -12.92 10.83
CA GLY A 222 3.91 -12.51 9.57
C GLY A 222 4.26 -11.02 9.55
N THR A 223 3.42 -10.18 10.14
CA THR A 223 3.68 -8.75 10.26
C THR A 223 4.78 -8.47 11.29
N ALA A 224 4.79 -9.18 12.42
CA ALA A 224 5.84 -9.05 13.42
C ALA A 224 7.22 -9.40 12.86
N LEU A 225 7.36 -10.52 12.13
CA LEU A 225 8.61 -10.89 11.45
C LEU A 225 9.08 -9.80 10.47
N ARG A 226 8.18 -9.27 9.66
CA ARG A 226 8.48 -8.18 8.72
C ARG A 226 8.92 -6.92 9.45
N GLY A 227 8.26 -6.57 10.55
CA GLY A 227 8.59 -5.42 11.39
C GLY A 227 9.97 -5.55 12.03
N LEU A 228 10.33 -6.73 12.58
CA LEU A 228 11.63 -7.00 13.16
C LEU A 228 12.76 -6.81 12.13
N VAL A 229 12.60 -7.37 10.92
CA VAL A 229 13.58 -7.19 9.83
C VAL A 229 13.69 -5.71 9.43
N SER A 230 12.57 -5.00 9.39
CA SER A 230 12.58 -3.57 9.06
C SER A 230 13.26 -2.71 10.13
N LEU A 231 13.21 -3.10 11.40
CA LEU A 231 13.88 -2.39 12.50
C LEU A 231 15.38 -2.65 12.52
N ASP A 232 15.77 -3.92 12.50
CA ASP A 232 17.15 -4.36 12.59
C ASP A 232 17.29 -5.73 11.94
N ALA A 233 17.76 -5.76 10.69
CA ALA A 233 17.86 -6.97 9.88
C ALA A 233 18.88 -7.96 10.46
N GLU A 234 20.00 -7.48 11.02
CA GLU A 234 21.04 -8.32 11.61
C GLU A 234 20.53 -9.03 12.87
N ARG A 235 19.94 -8.28 13.78
CA ARG A 235 19.33 -8.80 15.01
C ARG A 235 18.13 -9.71 14.72
N ALA A 236 17.36 -9.47 13.66
CA ALA A 236 16.21 -10.26 13.27
C ALA A 236 16.57 -11.60 12.62
N LEU A 237 17.74 -11.70 11.97
CA LEU A 237 18.13 -12.86 11.16
C LEU A 237 17.99 -14.19 11.92
N PRO A 238 18.54 -14.39 13.14
CA PRO A 238 18.40 -15.65 13.87
C PRO A 238 16.95 -15.94 14.27
N ILE A 239 16.15 -14.91 14.56
CA ILE A 239 14.73 -15.07 14.88
C ILE A 239 13.98 -15.59 13.64
N VAL A 240 14.13 -14.92 12.50
CA VAL A 240 13.46 -15.30 11.25
C VAL A 240 13.87 -16.71 10.82
N GLU A 241 15.14 -17.09 11.00
CA GLU A 241 15.65 -18.43 10.68
C GLU A 241 14.88 -19.53 11.47
N THR A 242 14.56 -19.28 12.75
CA THR A 242 13.75 -20.25 13.55
C THR A 242 12.34 -20.44 12.99
N TRP A 243 11.76 -19.40 12.40
CA TRP A 243 10.42 -19.46 11.78
C TRP A 243 10.40 -20.09 10.39
N CYS A 244 11.57 -20.41 9.83
CA CYS A 244 11.69 -21.21 8.61
C CYS A 244 11.72 -22.73 8.89
N ALA A 245 11.71 -23.16 10.15
CA ALA A 245 11.78 -24.56 10.53
C ALA A 245 10.50 -25.35 10.13
N PRO A 246 10.61 -26.66 9.83
CA PRO A 246 9.47 -27.50 9.42
C PRO A 246 8.30 -27.58 10.42
N ARG A 247 8.53 -27.24 11.69
CA ARG A 247 7.50 -27.23 12.74
C ARG A 247 6.67 -25.94 12.77
N THR A 248 7.10 -24.91 12.05
CA THR A 248 6.37 -23.65 11.92
C THR A 248 5.15 -23.86 11.04
N PRO A 249 3.97 -23.27 11.37
CA PRO A 249 2.81 -23.29 10.47
C PRO A 249 3.18 -22.80 9.06
N GLU A 250 2.67 -23.47 8.05
CA GLU A 250 3.00 -23.18 6.64
C GLU A 250 2.68 -21.70 6.27
N THR A 251 1.60 -21.18 6.82
CA THR A 251 1.15 -19.79 6.62
C THR A 251 2.21 -18.75 7.01
N VAL A 252 2.93 -18.99 8.11
CA VAL A 252 4.05 -18.12 8.53
C VAL A 252 5.32 -18.46 7.76
N ARG A 253 5.61 -19.77 7.63
CA ARG A 253 6.89 -20.27 7.10
C ARG A 253 7.15 -19.79 5.68
N ASN A 254 6.13 -19.80 4.82
CA ASN A 254 6.23 -19.29 3.46
C ASN A 254 6.61 -17.81 3.42
N GLY A 255 6.04 -16.99 4.30
CA GLY A 255 6.43 -15.59 4.47
C GLY A 255 7.83 -15.44 5.07
N ALA A 256 8.20 -16.29 6.03
CA ALA A 256 9.49 -16.26 6.71
C ALA A 256 10.66 -16.49 5.75
N PHE A 257 10.52 -17.34 4.71
CA PHE A 257 11.57 -17.51 3.68
C PHE A 257 11.94 -16.18 3.02
N HIS A 258 10.95 -15.37 2.65
CA HIS A 258 11.20 -14.06 2.05
C HIS A 258 11.81 -13.07 3.04
N GLN A 259 11.36 -13.10 4.32
CA GLN A 259 11.94 -12.26 5.35
C GLN A 259 13.37 -12.69 5.70
N LEU A 260 13.70 -13.98 5.63
CA LEU A 260 15.04 -14.49 5.83
C LEU A 260 16.02 -13.97 4.76
N VAL A 261 15.60 -14.03 3.49
CA VAL A 261 16.37 -13.47 2.38
C VAL A 261 16.53 -11.96 2.53
N ARG A 262 15.46 -11.27 2.89
CA ARG A 262 15.49 -9.83 3.11
C ARG A 262 16.45 -9.46 4.23
N ALA A 263 16.38 -10.13 5.37
CA ALA A 263 17.28 -9.93 6.52
C ALA A 263 18.74 -10.21 6.12
N THR A 264 18.99 -11.27 5.35
CA THR A 264 20.33 -11.62 4.85
C THR A 264 20.92 -10.52 3.98
N LYS A 265 20.11 -9.91 3.11
CA LYS A 265 20.56 -8.85 2.21
C LYS A 265 20.74 -7.51 2.92
N GLU A 266 19.77 -7.12 3.75
CA GLU A 266 19.78 -5.81 4.44
C GLU A 266 20.83 -5.76 5.56
N SER A 267 21.18 -6.90 6.21
CA SER A 267 22.26 -6.96 7.18
C SER A 267 23.66 -6.95 6.56
N GLY A 268 23.79 -7.07 5.24
CA GLY A 268 25.08 -7.24 4.60
C GLY A 268 25.79 -8.54 4.99
N ALA A 269 25.00 -9.61 5.24
CA ALA A 269 25.50 -10.87 5.75
C ALA A 269 26.64 -11.45 4.89
N ARG A 270 27.62 -12.07 5.57
CA ARG A 270 28.78 -12.73 4.93
C ARG A 270 28.34 -13.92 4.07
N ASP A 271 29.22 -14.34 3.18
CA ASP A 271 28.93 -15.44 2.22
C ASP A 271 28.64 -16.78 2.90
N ASP A 272 29.23 -17.05 4.10
CA ASP A 272 28.89 -18.23 4.87
C ASP A 272 27.44 -18.27 5.34
N VAL A 273 26.89 -17.10 5.72
CA VAL A 273 25.48 -16.94 6.09
C VAL A 273 24.58 -17.07 4.86
N LYS A 274 24.95 -16.40 3.75
CA LYS A 274 24.19 -16.53 2.47
C LYS A 274 24.14 -17.99 2.02
N GLY A 275 25.27 -18.71 2.07
CA GLY A 275 25.34 -20.13 1.74
C GLY A 275 24.51 -21.01 2.68
N ARG A 276 24.40 -20.66 3.97
CA ARG A 276 23.52 -21.38 4.92
C ARG A 276 22.05 -21.16 4.57
N VAL A 277 21.65 -19.92 4.32
CA VAL A 277 20.28 -19.56 3.91
C VAL A 277 19.92 -20.23 2.59
N ARG A 278 20.81 -20.24 1.59
CA ARG A 278 20.62 -20.98 0.35
C ARG A 278 20.34 -22.46 0.59
N ARG A 279 21.20 -23.15 1.36
CA ARG A 279 21.01 -24.60 1.65
C ARG A 279 19.71 -24.88 2.40
N LEU A 280 19.28 -23.99 3.31
CA LEU A 280 18.00 -24.11 3.98
C LEU A 280 16.87 -24.08 2.94
N LEU A 281 16.86 -23.11 2.04
CA LEU A 281 15.82 -22.98 1.01
C LEU A 281 15.86 -24.15 -0.01
N GLU A 282 17.06 -24.61 -0.41
CA GLU A 282 17.23 -25.80 -1.26
C GLU A 282 16.61 -27.04 -0.60
N SER A 283 16.79 -27.23 0.72
CA SER A 283 16.21 -28.37 1.44
C SER A 283 14.66 -28.38 1.42
N VAL A 284 14.04 -27.21 1.23
CA VAL A 284 12.59 -27.08 1.06
C VAL A 284 12.15 -27.57 -0.33
N LEU A 285 12.99 -27.40 -1.36
CA LEU A 285 12.68 -27.91 -2.71
C LEU A 285 12.57 -29.43 -2.73
N ASP A 286 13.34 -30.11 -1.88
CA ASP A 286 13.34 -31.59 -1.83
C ASP A 286 12.17 -32.17 -1.02
N ARG A 287 11.67 -31.45 -0.02
CA ARG A 287 10.78 -32.02 1.01
C ARG A 287 9.48 -31.22 1.20
N GLY A 288 9.39 -30.02 0.67
CA GLY A 288 8.25 -29.11 0.85
C GLY A 288 7.05 -29.50 0.00
N HIS A 289 5.87 -29.05 0.41
CA HIS A 289 4.67 -29.07 -0.40
C HIS A 289 4.71 -27.98 -1.47
N TYR A 290 3.81 -28.03 -2.44
CA TYR A 290 3.76 -27.11 -3.59
C TYR A 290 3.92 -25.64 -3.23
N HIS A 291 3.18 -25.14 -2.23
CA HIS A 291 3.25 -23.72 -1.84
C HIS A 291 4.59 -23.36 -1.17
N GLU A 292 5.17 -24.28 -0.40
CA GLU A 292 6.48 -24.08 0.20
C GLU A 292 7.58 -24.08 -0.84
N GLN A 293 7.54 -25.03 -1.79
CA GLN A 293 8.49 -25.08 -2.89
C GLN A 293 8.41 -23.82 -3.76
N THR A 294 7.19 -23.36 -4.08
CA THR A 294 6.99 -22.11 -4.82
C THR A 294 7.57 -20.91 -4.09
N SER A 295 7.33 -20.82 -2.76
CA SER A 295 7.86 -19.74 -1.93
C SER A 295 9.39 -19.81 -1.83
N ALA A 296 9.96 -21.02 -1.67
CA ALA A 296 11.41 -21.22 -1.63
C ALA A 296 12.09 -20.88 -2.97
N LEU A 297 11.47 -21.22 -4.11
CA LEU A 297 11.95 -20.83 -5.45
C LEU A 297 12.01 -19.30 -5.57
N GLY A 298 10.94 -18.59 -5.19
CA GLY A 298 10.93 -17.13 -5.19
C GLY A 298 12.00 -16.54 -4.27
N ALA A 299 12.18 -17.12 -3.08
CA ALA A 299 13.21 -16.71 -2.12
C ALA A 299 14.63 -16.95 -2.63
N LEU A 300 14.92 -18.10 -3.28
CA LEU A 300 16.22 -18.38 -3.90
C LEU A 300 16.54 -17.39 -5.03
N GLY A 301 15.56 -17.12 -5.90
CA GLY A 301 15.71 -16.09 -6.93
C GLY A 301 16.02 -14.72 -6.34
N ALA A 302 15.31 -14.33 -5.28
CA ALA A 302 15.54 -13.05 -4.59
C ALA A 302 16.88 -13.01 -3.84
N LEU A 303 17.39 -14.14 -3.30
CA LEU A 303 18.70 -14.21 -2.66
C LEU A 303 19.84 -13.92 -3.66
N GLY A 304 19.70 -14.39 -4.90
CA GLY A 304 20.64 -14.13 -5.97
C GLY A 304 21.96 -14.93 -5.86
N ASP A 305 22.00 -15.98 -5.05
CA ASP A 305 23.16 -16.89 -4.96
C ASP A 305 23.14 -17.87 -6.13
N THR A 306 24.03 -17.65 -7.11
CA THR A 306 24.12 -18.45 -8.36
C THR A 306 24.42 -19.92 -8.11
N ALA A 307 24.96 -20.31 -6.96
CA ALA A 307 25.15 -21.70 -6.58
C ALA A 307 23.82 -22.49 -6.47
N ALA A 308 22.65 -21.82 -6.35
CA ALA A 308 21.34 -22.43 -6.35
C ALA A 308 20.85 -22.85 -7.76
N ILE A 309 21.50 -22.40 -8.85
CA ILE A 309 21.04 -22.67 -10.23
C ILE A 309 20.83 -24.17 -10.49
N GLY A 310 21.74 -25.02 -10.01
CA GLY A 310 21.65 -26.47 -10.19
C GLY A 310 20.40 -27.07 -9.53
N ALA A 311 20.11 -26.71 -8.30
CA ALA A 311 18.96 -27.19 -7.54
C ALA A 311 17.63 -26.71 -8.18
N VAL A 312 17.56 -25.42 -8.56
CA VAL A 312 16.37 -24.85 -9.20
C VAL A 312 16.14 -25.46 -10.60
N ALA A 313 17.21 -25.70 -11.38
CA ALA A 313 17.12 -26.33 -12.69
C ALA A 313 16.62 -27.77 -12.60
N ALA A 314 16.98 -28.53 -11.55
CA ALA A 314 16.50 -29.88 -11.30
C ALA A 314 14.97 -29.89 -11.07
N ILE A 315 14.41 -28.93 -10.37
CA ILE A 315 12.94 -28.81 -10.20
C ILE A 315 12.27 -28.59 -11.56
N LYS A 316 12.81 -27.73 -12.42
CA LYS A 316 12.28 -27.48 -13.76
C LYS A 316 12.31 -28.75 -14.64
N ALA A 317 13.40 -29.52 -14.57
CA ALA A 317 13.63 -30.71 -15.43
C ALA A 317 13.02 -31.99 -14.86
N GLY A 318 12.76 -32.06 -13.58
CA GLY A 318 12.61 -33.33 -12.84
C GLY A 318 11.24 -34.01 -12.90
N GLY A 319 10.28 -33.59 -13.74
CA GLY A 319 8.97 -34.25 -13.90
C GLY A 319 8.08 -34.24 -12.65
N GLY A 320 8.37 -33.37 -11.66
CA GLY A 320 7.54 -33.15 -10.48
C GLY A 320 6.24 -32.42 -10.82
N ASP A 321 5.70 -31.64 -9.88
CA ASP A 321 4.47 -30.87 -10.09
C ASP A 321 4.64 -29.88 -11.26
N PRO A 322 3.83 -30.00 -12.34
CA PRO A 322 3.91 -29.09 -13.48
C PRO A 322 3.71 -27.62 -13.10
N GLY A 323 3.03 -27.34 -11.99
CA GLY A 323 2.82 -26.00 -11.46
C GLY A 323 4.12 -25.32 -11.01
N LEU A 324 5.20 -26.08 -10.72
CA LEU A 324 6.49 -25.54 -10.31
C LEU A 324 7.38 -25.08 -11.48
N VAL A 325 7.06 -25.46 -12.72
CA VAL A 325 7.90 -25.13 -13.89
C VAL A 325 8.04 -23.61 -14.06
N LYS A 326 6.93 -22.88 -14.03
CA LYS A 326 6.94 -21.42 -14.18
C LYS A 326 7.61 -20.68 -13.00
N PRO A 327 7.35 -21.03 -11.73
CA PRO A 327 8.13 -20.51 -10.60
C PRO A 327 9.63 -20.79 -10.71
N ALA A 328 10.03 -21.99 -11.12
CA ALA A 328 11.44 -22.36 -11.30
C ALA A 328 12.10 -21.57 -12.43
N GLU A 329 11.40 -21.32 -13.54
CA GLU A 329 11.88 -20.45 -14.62
C GLU A 329 12.11 -19.02 -14.14
N GLY A 330 11.16 -18.46 -13.38
CA GLY A 330 11.31 -17.14 -12.78
C GLY A 330 12.54 -17.04 -11.86
N ALA A 331 12.71 -18.05 -10.99
CA ALA A 331 13.88 -18.11 -10.11
C ALA A 331 15.19 -18.26 -10.87
N LEU A 332 15.26 -19.12 -11.91
CA LEU A 332 16.45 -19.27 -12.75
C LEU A 332 16.82 -17.96 -13.46
N ASN A 333 15.83 -17.24 -13.95
CA ASN A 333 16.06 -15.96 -14.60
C ASN A 333 16.66 -14.93 -13.61
N ALA A 334 16.07 -14.81 -12.41
CA ALA A 334 16.58 -13.94 -11.36
C ALA A 334 18.01 -14.30 -10.90
N LEU A 335 18.32 -15.59 -10.76
CA LEU A 335 19.65 -16.08 -10.40
C LEU A 335 20.71 -15.79 -11.48
N ARG A 336 20.35 -15.93 -12.76
CA ARG A 336 21.25 -15.61 -13.89
C ARG A 336 21.50 -14.13 -13.99
N ASP A 337 20.47 -13.30 -13.80
CA ASP A 337 20.60 -11.86 -13.80
C ASP A 337 21.49 -11.35 -12.64
N ALA A 338 21.39 -12.00 -11.47
CA ALA A 338 22.24 -11.69 -10.30
C ALA A 338 23.73 -12.08 -10.54
N GLY A 339 23.98 -13.11 -11.33
CA GLY A 339 25.34 -13.56 -11.68
C GLY A 339 26.11 -12.64 -12.63
N GLY A 340 25.49 -11.55 -13.09
CA GLY A 340 26.13 -10.56 -13.96
C GLY A 340 26.43 -11.12 -15.34
N LEU A 341 25.39 -11.30 -16.17
CA LEU A 341 25.59 -11.59 -17.59
C LEU A 341 26.37 -10.45 -18.25
N PRO A 342 27.38 -10.74 -19.10
CA PRO A 342 28.00 -9.74 -19.95
C PRO A 342 26.92 -8.96 -20.70
N PRO A 343 27.05 -7.63 -20.88
CA PRO A 343 26.06 -6.79 -21.55
C PRO A 343 25.58 -7.34 -22.91
N GLU A 344 26.49 -7.97 -23.65
CA GLU A 344 26.21 -8.57 -24.95
C GLU A 344 25.26 -9.78 -24.84
N VAL A 345 25.40 -10.61 -23.80
CA VAL A 345 24.53 -11.78 -23.57
C VAL A 345 23.16 -11.35 -23.08
N LYS A 346 23.07 -10.24 -22.32
CA LYS A 346 21.82 -9.65 -21.88
C LYS A 346 21.03 -9.09 -23.09
N ALA A 347 21.70 -8.39 -24.01
CA ALA A 347 21.08 -7.86 -25.24
C ALA A 347 20.55 -8.99 -26.14
N LEU A 348 21.36 -10.06 -26.35
CA LEU A 348 20.94 -11.23 -27.13
C LEU A 348 19.73 -11.96 -26.51
N ARG A 349 19.61 -11.95 -25.20
CA ARG A 349 18.48 -12.54 -24.51
C ARG A 349 17.21 -11.72 -24.68
N GLU A 350 17.32 -10.40 -24.57
CA GLU A 350 16.20 -9.48 -24.80
C GLU A 350 15.67 -9.58 -26.24
N GLU A 351 16.57 -9.79 -27.22
CA GLU A 351 16.18 -10.08 -28.61
C GLU A 351 15.51 -11.44 -28.77
N LEU A 352 16.03 -12.50 -28.10
CA LEU A 352 15.45 -13.83 -28.16
C LEU A 352 14.05 -13.88 -27.53
N ASP A 353 13.84 -13.16 -26.43
CA ASP A 353 12.55 -13.10 -25.78
C ASP A 353 11.52 -12.34 -26.63
N LYS A 354 11.93 -11.28 -27.34
CA LYS A 354 11.07 -10.59 -28.35
C LYS A 354 10.62 -11.50 -29.48
N VAL A 355 11.54 -12.36 -29.99
CA VAL A 355 11.24 -13.31 -31.09
C VAL A 355 10.33 -14.47 -30.63
N LYS A 356 10.27 -14.77 -29.33
CA LYS A 356 9.37 -15.81 -28.78
C LYS A 356 7.96 -15.32 -28.53
N ASP A 357 7.80 -14.01 -28.36
CA ASP A 357 6.49 -13.36 -28.13
C ASP A 357 5.81 -12.94 -29.45
N GLU A 358 6.51 -13.05 -30.59
CA GLU A 358 5.97 -12.97 -31.96
C GLU A 358 5.55 -14.37 -32.49
#